data_614c9712cee9f9d03b280f175d00ff0b
#
_entry.id   614c9712cee9f9d03b280f175d00ff0b
#
_cell.length_a   1.000
_cell.length_b   1.000
_cell.length_c   1.000
_cell.angle_alpha   90.00
_cell.angle_beta   90.00
_cell.angle_gamma   90.00
#
_symmetry.space_group_name_H-M   'P 1'
#
loop_
_entity.id
_entity.type
_entity.pdbx_description
1 polymer ?
#
loop_
_entity_poly.entity_id
_entity_poly.type
_entity_poly.pdbx_seq_one_letter_code
_entity_poly.pdbx_strand_id
1 'polypeptide(L)'
;MTLFDVYPLFDIAIDHGKGCKVWDDKGQEYLDLYGGHAVISVGHCHPHYVEAMTKQLNKLGFYSNSVQNPLQKTLASRLGKACGYDDYQLFLINSGAEANENAMKLASFTNGRTRILSAEKAFHGRTSLAVEATQNPKIIAP
;
A
#
# COMPACT_ATOMS: atom_id res chain seq x y z
N MET A 1 -23.37 -2.31 -15.10
CA MET A 1 -22.01 -1.78 -15.34
C MET A 1 -21.04 -2.94 -15.28
N THR A 2 -19.99 -2.90 -16.09
CA THR A 2 -18.87 -3.84 -16.03
C THR A 2 -17.66 -3.13 -15.47
N LEU A 3 -16.68 -3.89 -14.94
CA LEU A 3 -15.41 -3.32 -14.55
C LEU A 3 -14.61 -2.87 -15.78
N PHE A 4 -13.86 -1.79 -15.64
CA PHE A 4 -12.96 -1.35 -16.69
C PHE A 4 -11.75 -2.30 -16.72
N ASP A 5 -11.44 -2.81 -17.91
CA ASP A 5 -10.33 -3.76 -18.11
C ASP A 5 -8.99 -3.01 -18.12
N VAL A 6 -8.33 -2.99 -16.97
CA VAL A 6 -7.06 -2.29 -16.75
C VAL A 6 -5.87 -3.24 -16.75
N TYR A 7 -6.07 -4.48 -16.30
CA TYR A 7 -5.01 -5.47 -16.10
C TYR A 7 -5.36 -6.81 -16.71
N PRO A 8 -4.38 -7.55 -17.24
CA PRO A 8 -4.58 -8.96 -17.50
C PRO A 8 -4.80 -9.70 -16.16
N LEU A 9 -5.93 -10.38 -16.04
CA LEU A 9 -6.27 -11.18 -14.87
C LEU A 9 -5.96 -12.65 -15.13
N PHE A 10 -5.56 -13.36 -14.08
CA PHE A 10 -5.59 -14.83 -14.11
C PHE A 10 -7.04 -15.31 -14.00
N ASP A 11 -7.39 -16.38 -14.68
CA ASP A 11 -8.73 -17.00 -14.61
C ASP A 11 -8.87 -17.84 -13.32
N ILE A 12 -8.75 -17.18 -12.20
CA ILE A 12 -8.87 -17.75 -10.85
C ILE A 12 -9.63 -16.76 -9.99
N ALA A 13 -10.74 -17.19 -9.37
CA ALA A 13 -11.51 -16.41 -8.43
C ALA A 13 -11.19 -16.87 -6.99
N ILE A 14 -10.35 -16.14 -6.29
CA ILE A 14 -10.02 -16.46 -4.89
C ILE A 14 -11.21 -16.11 -4.00
N ASP A 15 -11.66 -17.07 -3.20
CA ASP A 15 -12.80 -16.96 -2.28
C ASP A 15 -12.33 -16.67 -0.85
N HIS A 16 -11.41 -17.45 -0.31
CA HIS A 16 -10.93 -17.28 1.06
C HIS A 16 -9.46 -17.63 1.24
N GLY A 17 -8.89 -17.27 2.39
CA GLY A 17 -7.50 -17.56 2.72
C GLY A 17 -7.26 -17.78 4.21
N LYS A 18 -6.21 -18.55 4.55
CA LYS A 18 -5.75 -18.78 5.91
C LYS A 18 -4.23 -18.97 5.94
N GLY A 19 -3.54 -18.11 6.66
CA GLY A 19 -2.07 -18.14 6.71
C GLY A 19 -1.47 -17.92 5.33
N CYS A 20 -0.69 -18.85 4.82
CA CYS A 20 -0.09 -18.80 3.49
C CYS A 20 -0.87 -19.58 2.41
N LYS A 21 -2.10 -19.95 2.68
CA LYS A 21 -2.95 -20.69 1.74
C LYS A 21 -4.16 -19.88 1.35
N VAL A 22 -4.60 -20.04 0.09
CA VAL A 22 -5.85 -19.49 -0.43
C VAL A 22 -6.61 -20.59 -1.17
N TRP A 23 -7.91 -20.41 -1.28
CA TRP A 23 -8.81 -21.31 -2.03
C TRP A 23 -9.62 -20.50 -3.01
N ASP A 24 -9.84 -21.07 -4.19
CA ASP A 24 -10.74 -20.48 -5.17
C ASP A 24 -12.21 -20.85 -4.89
N ASP A 25 -13.11 -20.31 -5.70
CA ASP A 25 -14.55 -20.55 -5.64
C ASP A 25 -14.95 -22.00 -5.99
N LYS A 26 -14.02 -22.81 -6.50
CA LYS A 26 -14.17 -24.24 -6.78
C LYS A 26 -13.61 -25.12 -5.66
N GLY A 27 -13.02 -24.51 -4.61
CA GLY A 27 -12.41 -25.19 -3.48
C GLY A 27 -10.99 -25.72 -3.74
N GLN A 28 -10.36 -25.32 -4.85
CA GLN A 28 -8.97 -25.66 -5.11
C GLN A 28 -8.04 -24.87 -4.20
N GLU A 29 -7.15 -25.55 -3.48
CA GLU A 29 -6.13 -24.95 -2.61
C GLU A 29 -4.90 -24.52 -3.41
N TYR A 30 -4.38 -23.36 -3.06
CA TYR A 30 -3.12 -22.80 -3.58
C TYR A 30 -2.21 -22.35 -2.43
N LEU A 31 -0.91 -22.57 -2.57
CA LEU A 31 0.08 -21.93 -1.72
C LEU A 31 0.33 -20.51 -2.24
N ASP A 32 -0.01 -19.51 -1.42
CA ASP A 32 0.16 -18.11 -1.76
C ASP A 32 1.56 -17.61 -1.43
N LEU A 33 2.44 -17.62 -2.42
CA LEU A 33 3.77 -17.00 -2.34
C LEU A 33 3.79 -15.56 -2.85
N TYR A 34 2.64 -15.03 -3.25
CA TYR A 34 2.48 -13.69 -3.80
C TYR A 34 2.02 -12.67 -2.74
N GLY A 35 1.13 -13.10 -1.83
CA GLY A 35 0.62 -12.28 -0.73
C GLY A 35 -0.08 -11.00 -1.18
N GLY A 36 -0.68 -11.00 -2.39
CA GLY A 36 -1.34 -9.81 -2.93
C GLY A 36 -0.38 -8.62 -3.09
N HIS A 37 0.66 -8.73 -3.89
CA HIS A 37 1.78 -7.79 -4.01
C HIS A 37 2.54 -7.59 -2.68
N ALA A 38 2.75 -8.67 -1.93
CA ALA A 38 3.42 -8.68 -0.63
C ALA A 38 2.74 -7.81 0.46
N VAL A 39 1.43 -7.54 0.33
CA VAL A 39 0.66 -6.73 1.28
C VAL A 39 0.26 -7.53 2.53
N ILE A 40 -0.07 -8.82 2.35
CA ILE A 40 -0.51 -9.69 3.45
C ILE A 40 0.70 -10.31 4.16
N SER A 41 1.50 -9.48 4.82
CA SER A 41 2.75 -9.90 5.46
C SER A 41 2.59 -10.82 6.67
N VAL A 42 1.44 -10.79 7.35
CA VAL A 42 1.13 -11.63 8.51
C VAL A 42 0.34 -12.90 8.17
N GLY A 43 0.06 -13.11 6.89
CA GLY A 43 -0.80 -14.18 6.40
C GLY A 43 -2.30 -13.83 6.41
N HIS A 44 -3.05 -14.57 5.58
CA HIS A 44 -4.49 -14.37 5.44
C HIS A 44 -5.22 -14.67 6.75
N CYS A 45 -6.18 -13.83 7.10
CA CYS A 45 -7.06 -13.99 8.26
C CYS A 45 -6.32 -14.24 9.59
N HIS A 46 -5.18 -13.59 9.81
CA HIS A 46 -4.45 -13.71 11.08
C HIS A 46 -5.38 -13.31 12.25
N PRO A 47 -5.60 -14.17 13.27
CA PRO A 47 -6.63 -13.95 14.28
C PRO A 47 -6.52 -12.60 14.99
N HIS A 48 -5.32 -12.24 15.43
CA HIS A 48 -5.09 -10.96 16.11
C HIS A 48 -5.39 -9.75 15.20
N TYR A 49 -5.04 -9.82 13.91
CA TYR A 49 -5.36 -8.76 12.95
C TYR A 49 -6.88 -8.61 12.77
N VAL A 50 -7.59 -9.73 12.56
CA VAL A 50 -9.05 -9.74 12.40
C VAL A 50 -9.74 -9.19 13.65
N GLU A 51 -9.32 -9.64 14.84
CA GLU A 51 -9.86 -9.18 16.12
C GLU A 51 -9.66 -7.66 16.30
N ALA A 52 -8.43 -7.17 16.08
CA ALA A 52 -8.10 -5.75 16.24
C ALA A 52 -8.90 -4.86 15.30
N MET A 53 -9.03 -5.28 14.04
CA MET A 53 -9.81 -4.56 13.02
C MET A 53 -11.30 -4.54 13.35
N THR A 54 -11.86 -5.71 13.72
CA THR A 54 -13.28 -5.83 14.11
C THR A 54 -13.59 -4.95 15.31
N LYS A 55 -12.74 -4.99 16.34
CA LYS A 55 -12.89 -4.15 17.54
C LYS A 55 -12.87 -2.66 17.20
N GLN A 56 -11.94 -2.23 16.36
CA GLN A 56 -11.85 -0.82 15.96
C GLN A 56 -13.04 -0.39 15.08
N LEU A 57 -13.49 -1.22 14.15
CA LEU A 57 -14.66 -0.94 13.32
C LEU A 57 -15.93 -0.77 14.13
N ASN A 58 -16.13 -1.62 15.15
CA ASN A 58 -17.26 -1.50 16.08
C ASN A 58 -17.19 -0.25 16.97
N LYS A 59 -16.00 0.32 17.17
CA LYS A 59 -15.81 1.56 17.93
C LYS A 59 -15.94 2.79 17.05
N LEU A 60 -15.17 2.85 15.98
CA LEU A 60 -15.11 3.95 15.01
C LEU A 60 -14.32 3.51 13.78
N GLY A 61 -15.00 3.29 12.66
CA GLY A 61 -14.36 2.84 11.41
C GLY A 61 -13.61 3.95 10.68
N PHE A 62 -14.15 5.18 10.71
CA PHE A 62 -13.55 6.34 10.03
C PHE A 62 -13.91 7.65 10.76
N TYR A 63 -12.96 8.58 10.73
CA TYR A 63 -13.20 9.98 11.00
C TYR A 63 -12.20 10.85 10.23
N SER A 64 -12.55 12.12 10.02
CA SER A 64 -11.71 13.09 9.31
C SER A 64 -10.36 13.30 10.01
N ASN A 65 -9.31 13.53 9.23
CA ASN A 65 -7.98 13.93 9.71
C ASN A 65 -7.93 15.41 10.17
N SER A 66 -9.05 16.13 10.17
CA SER A 66 -9.16 17.46 10.78
C SER A 66 -9.15 17.43 12.31
N VAL A 67 -9.20 16.24 12.91
CA VAL A 67 -9.09 16.04 14.36
C VAL A 67 -7.94 15.09 14.69
N GLN A 68 -7.48 15.12 15.94
CA GLN A 68 -6.40 14.23 16.38
C GLN A 68 -6.84 12.77 16.41
N ASN A 69 -5.99 11.89 15.89
CA ASN A 69 -6.16 10.45 15.95
C ASN A 69 -5.07 9.81 16.82
N PRO A 70 -5.40 9.32 18.03
CA PRO A 70 -4.39 8.69 18.91
C PRO A 70 -3.70 7.46 18.31
N LEU A 71 -4.39 6.71 17.43
CA LEU A 71 -3.81 5.53 16.78
C LEU A 71 -2.67 5.91 15.83
N GLN A 72 -2.79 7.03 15.12
CA GLN A 72 -1.72 7.54 14.25
C GLN A 72 -0.48 7.92 15.06
N LYS A 73 -0.65 8.57 16.21
CA LYS A 73 0.45 8.92 17.12
C LYS A 73 1.14 7.65 17.66
N THR A 74 0.34 6.67 18.06
CA THR A 74 0.85 5.38 18.54
C THR A 74 1.64 4.64 17.44
N LEU A 75 1.10 4.63 16.21
CA LEU A 75 1.78 4.04 15.06
C LEU A 75 3.12 4.72 14.78
N ALA A 76 3.14 6.05 14.70
CA ALA A 76 4.35 6.82 14.46
C ALA A 76 5.45 6.49 15.49
N SER A 77 5.10 6.52 16.77
CA SER A 77 6.03 6.19 17.86
C SER A 77 6.56 4.74 17.78
N ARG A 78 5.67 3.78 17.53
CA ARG A 78 6.05 2.35 17.43
C ARG A 78 6.92 2.08 16.20
N LEU A 79 6.56 2.67 15.08
CA LEU A 79 7.30 2.50 13.83
C LEU A 79 8.69 3.11 13.93
N GLY A 80 8.81 4.36 14.44
CA GLY A 80 10.09 5.01 14.66
C GLY A 80 11.03 4.16 15.51
N LYS A 81 10.56 3.68 16.65
CA LYS A 81 11.32 2.77 17.53
C LYS A 81 11.74 1.47 16.84
N ALA A 82 10.83 0.84 16.11
CA ALA A 82 11.11 -0.43 15.44
C ALA A 82 12.13 -0.29 14.30
N CYS A 83 12.16 0.87 13.63
CA CYS A 83 13.05 1.14 12.51
C CYS A 83 14.34 1.89 12.91
N GLY A 84 14.46 2.37 14.16
CA GLY A 84 15.58 3.19 14.62
C GLY A 84 15.55 4.63 14.09
N TYR A 85 14.36 5.16 13.79
CA TYR A 85 14.13 6.51 13.27
C TYR A 85 13.18 7.30 14.17
N ASP A 86 13.47 7.36 15.46
CA ASP A 86 12.63 8.04 16.46
C ASP A 86 12.53 9.57 16.24
N ASP A 87 13.48 10.16 15.56
CA ASP A 87 13.57 11.57 15.20
C ASP A 87 12.88 11.92 13.87
N TYR A 88 12.38 10.93 13.14
CA TYR A 88 11.66 11.12 11.88
C TYR A 88 10.17 11.38 12.10
N GLN A 89 9.56 12.02 11.13
CA GLN A 89 8.11 12.27 11.13
C GLN A 89 7.41 11.34 10.15
N LEU A 90 6.30 10.75 10.60
CA LEU A 90 5.46 9.87 9.78
C LEU A 90 4.37 10.70 9.08
N PHE A 91 4.33 10.62 7.75
CA PHE A 91 3.24 11.12 6.94
C PHE A 91 2.45 9.95 6.33
N LEU A 92 1.18 9.81 6.71
CA LEU A 92 0.29 8.75 6.23
C LEU A 92 -0.48 9.20 4.99
N ILE A 93 -0.52 8.34 4.00
CA ILE A 93 -1.20 8.54 2.70
C ILE A 93 -1.90 7.24 2.29
N ASN A 94 -2.63 7.26 1.16
CA ASN A 94 -3.50 6.14 0.79
C ASN A 94 -2.85 5.10 -0.13
N SER A 95 -1.75 5.46 -0.80
CA SER A 95 -1.11 4.55 -1.76
C SER A 95 0.40 4.78 -1.86
N GLY A 96 1.12 3.79 -2.39
CA GLY A 96 2.55 3.93 -2.70
C GLY A 96 2.83 5.02 -3.74
N ALA A 97 1.91 5.21 -4.71
CA ALA A 97 2.03 6.30 -5.68
C ALA A 97 1.98 7.67 -5.00
N GLU A 98 1.04 7.89 -4.09
CA GLU A 98 0.95 9.13 -3.29
C GLU A 98 2.17 9.33 -2.39
N ALA A 99 2.72 8.25 -1.81
CA ALA A 99 3.95 8.32 -1.03
C ALA A 99 5.11 8.82 -1.89
N ASN A 100 5.29 8.26 -3.08
CA ASN A 100 6.33 8.67 -4.01
C ASN A 100 6.14 10.10 -4.49
N GLU A 101 4.92 10.50 -4.87
CA GLU A 101 4.59 11.89 -5.23
C GLU A 101 5.01 12.89 -4.15
N ASN A 102 4.60 12.62 -2.90
CA ASN A 102 4.90 13.51 -1.79
C ASN A 102 6.38 13.50 -1.42
N ALA A 103 7.06 12.37 -1.49
CA ALA A 103 8.51 12.28 -1.24
C ALA A 103 9.30 13.08 -2.28
N MET A 104 8.99 12.92 -3.56
CA MET A 104 9.65 13.65 -4.65
C MET A 104 9.38 15.16 -4.56
N LYS A 105 8.13 15.55 -4.26
CA LYS A 105 7.74 16.94 -4.04
C LYS A 105 8.47 17.55 -2.84
N LEU A 106 8.52 16.86 -1.71
CA LEU A 106 9.23 17.32 -0.52
C LEU A 106 10.73 17.48 -0.78
N ALA A 107 11.34 16.53 -1.47
CA ALA A 107 12.75 16.61 -1.86
C ALA A 107 13.04 17.85 -2.73
N SER A 108 12.17 18.19 -3.68
CA SER A 108 12.33 19.37 -4.53
C SER A 108 12.23 20.68 -3.74
N PHE A 109 11.39 20.74 -2.72
CA PHE A 109 11.30 21.93 -1.83
C PHE A 109 12.55 22.12 -0.98
N THR A 110 13.22 21.04 -0.60
CA THR A 110 14.39 21.09 0.29
C THR A 110 15.59 21.75 -0.38
N ASN A 111 15.81 21.54 -1.67
CA ASN A 111 17.04 22.00 -2.34
C ASN A 111 16.81 22.60 -3.74
N GLY A 112 15.58 22.78 -4.16
CA GLY A 112 15.21 23.34 -5.47
C GLY A 112 15.57 22.46 -6.67
N ARG A 113 16.03 21.24 -6.46
CA ARG A 113 16.36 20.30 -7.56
C ARG A 113 15.09 19.70 -8.13
N THR A 114 15.05 19.62 -9.47
CA THR A 114 13.88 19.11 -10.20
C THR A 114 14.13 17.78 -10.91
N ARG A 115 15.38 17.30 -10.93
CA ARG A 115 15.71 16.01 -11.56
C ARG A 115 15.55 14.88 -10.57
N ILE A 116 14.85 13.83 -11.01
CA ILE A 116 14.67 12.57 -10.31
C ILE A 116 15.37 11.49 -11.13
N LEU A 117 16.17 10.66 -10.46
CA LEU A 117 16.78 9.48 -11.06
C LEU A 117 16.02 8.26 -10.59
N SER A 118 15.59 7.44 -11.53
CA SER A 118 14.96 6.14 -11.27
C SER A 118 15.75 5.01 -11.92
N ALA A 119 15.66 3.81 -11.34
CA ALA A 119 16.29 2.64 -11.92
C ALA A 119 15.56 2.19 -13.19
N GLU A 120 16.30 1.54 -14.10
CA GLU A 120 15.70 0.87 -15.25
C GLU A 120 14.70 -0.21 -14.78
N LYS A 121 13.57 -0.33 -15.48
CA LYS A 121 12.45 -1.24 -15.15
C LYS A 121 11.81 -0.99 -13.78
N ALA A 122 12.03 0.17 -13.16
CA ALA A 122 11.38 0.54 -11.91
C ALA A 122 9.88 0.80 -12.08
N PHE A 123 9.13 0.58 -11.01
CA PHE A 123 7.73 0.95 -10.90
C PHE A 123 7.52 1.77 -9.62
N HIS A 124 7.04 3.00 -9.78
CA HIS A 124 6.80 3.95 -8.69
C HIS A 124 5.34 4.37 -8.54
N GLY A 125 4.49 4.02 -9.47
CA GLY A 125 3.06 4.36 -9.45
C GLY A 125 2.54 4.79 -10.82
N ARG A 126 1.27 5.22 -10.83
CA ARG A 126 0.56 5.62 -12.05
C ARG A 126 -0.06 7.02 -11.96
N THR A 127 0.24 7.75 -10.92
CA THR A 127 -0.03 9.19 -10.82
C THR A 127 1.03 9.98 -11.59
N SER A 128 0.80 11.26 -11.83
CA SER A 128 1.57 12.05 -12.80
C SER A 128 3.09 11.97 -12.62
N LEU A 129 3.61 12.31 -11.44
CA LEU A 129 5.06 12.31 -11.21
C LEU A 129 5.59 10.89 -10.95
N ALA A 130 4.80 10.03 -10.32
CA ALA A 130 5.20 8.65 -10.08
C ALA A 130 5.27 7.82 -11.36
N VAL A 131 4.41 8.10 -12.36
CA VAL A 131 4.46 7.44 -13.65
C VAL A 131 5.64 7.88 -14.49
N GLU A 132 6.06 9.14 -14.39
CA GLU A 132 7.28 9.65 -15.05
C GLU A 132 8.55 8.93 -14.53
N ALA A 133 8.58 8.58 -13.25
CA ALA A 133 9.64 7.79 -12.65
C ALA A 133 9.52 6.27 -12.95
N THR A 134 8.39 5.82 -13.50
CA THR A 134 8.13 4.42 -13.85
C THR A 134 8.54 4.14 -15.28
N GLN A 135 9.46 3.19 -15.48
CA GLN A 135 9.87 2.81 -16.85
C GLN A 135 8.90 1.78 -17.47
N ASN A 136 7.73 2.26 -17.85
CA ASN A 136 6.76 1.46 -18.60
C ASN A 136 5.96 2.35 -19.60
N PRO A 137 6.38 2.38 -20.87
CA PRO A 137 5.75 3.25 -21.86
C PRO A 137 4.27 2.96 -22.13
N LYS A 138 3.75 1.78 -21.69
CA LYS A 138 2.35 1.41 -21.86
C LYS A 138 1.40 2.16 -20.92
N ILE A 139 1.92 2.74 -19.85
CA ILE A 139 1.10 3.40 -18.82
C ILE A 139 1.40 4.89 -18.66
N ILE A 140 2.40 5.40 -19.38
CA ILE A 140 2.72 6.83 -19.43
C ILE A 140 1.73 7.50 -20.37
N ALA A 141 1.00 8.48 -19.88
CA ALA A 141 0.12 9.29 -20.73
C ALA A 141 0.94 10.18 -21.67
N PRO A 142 0.45 10.45 -22.89
CA PRO A 142 1.11 11.37 -23.83
C PRO A 142 1.15 12.82 -23.30
#